data_7ac944032b68b54f2a645cebc081678e
#
_entry.id   7ac944032b68b54f2a645cebc081678e
#
_cell.length_a   1.000
_cell.length_b   1.000
_cell.length_c   1.000
_cell.angle_alpha   90.00
_cell.angle_beta   90.00
_cell.angle_gamma   90.00
#
_symmetry.space_group_name_H-M   'P 1'
#
loop_
_entity.id
_entity.type
_entity.pdbx_description
1 polymer ?
#
loop_
_entity_poly.entity_id
_entity_poly.type
_entity_poly.pdbx_seq_one_letter_code
_entity_poly.pdbx_strand_id
1 'polypeptide(L)'
;VVIAPAHIITTMDYSEVIDAHEKAGAEITMVYKKVHDANEAYIGCDCLTVKNKIVTKIERNKGSRKDRSISLETYVINTKTLLKIMKQAKKISSFFNLRDFLAYLCDEKQINTYEYKGYARCIDSLEHYYQYSLEFLDLDISSAVFKSNWPIYTITNDTPPAKYLTQSDVKRSFVANGAIINGTVENSIIGRDVVIGSGAIVRNCILFSGAVVDPGAHLENVIMDKSSKVHRQLELHGEYDRPLYIKEGDVV
;
A
#
# COMPACT_ATOMS: atom_id res chain seq x y z
N VAL A 1 10.74 0.01 21.38
CA VAL A 1 10.48 0.86 20.20
C VAL A 1 9.95 -0.01 19.08
N VAL A 2 8.87 0.42 18.44
CA VAL A 2 8.36 -0.20 17.19
C VAL A 2 8.74 0.71 16.04
N ILE A 3 9.26 0.14 14.98
CA ILE A 3 9.61 0.82 13.73
C ILE A 3 8.91 0.08 12.61
N ALA A 4 8.14 0.80 11.79
CA ALA A 4 7.40 0.25 10.66
C ALA A 4 7.57 1.13 9.42
N PRO A 5 7.54 0.55 8.20
CA PRO A 5 7.64 1.30 6.96
C PRO A 5 6.30 1.94 6.59
N ALA A 6 6.34 2.94 5.70
CA ALA A 6 5.12 3.57 5.17
C ALA A 6 4.63 2.93 3.85
N HIS A 7 5.48 2.19 3.15
CA HIS A 7 5.17 1.61 1.83
C HIS A 7 4.64 0.17 1.88
N ILE A 8 4.66 -0.46 3.06
CA ILE A 8 4.05 -1.79 3.26
C ILE A 8 2.76 -1.59 4.06
N ILE A 9 1.63 -1.85 3.42
CA ILE A 9 0.30 -1.72 4.03
C ILE A 9 -0.03 -3.00 4.78
N THR A 10 -0.33 -2.88 6.06
CA THR A 10 -0.76 -3.99 6.92
C THR A 10 -1.87 -3.57 7.87
N THR A 11 -2.63 -4.53 8.36
CA THR A 11 -3.60 -4.34 9.46
C THR A 11 -3.12 -5.01 10.75
N MET A 12 -1.82 -4.86 11.02
CA MET A 12 -1.14 -5.52 12.13
C MET A 12 -1.43 -4.83 13.46
N ASP A 13 -1.84 -5.60 14.44
CA ASP A 13 -1.84 -5.15 15.83
C ASP A 13 -0.42 -5.29 16.40
N TYR A 14 0.22 -4.15 16.62
CA TYR A 14 1.58 -4.14 17.15
C TYR A 14 1.66 -4.65 18.59
N SER A 15 0.56 -4.66 19.35
CA SER A 15 0.55 -5.20 20.72
C SER A 15 0.87 -6.69 20.73
N GLU A 16 0.34 -7.47 19.76
CA GLU A 16 0.64 -8.89 19.62
C GLU A 16 2.14 -9.13 19.33
N VAL A 17 2.75 -8.26 18.53
CA VAL A 17 4.19 -8.35 18.20
C VAL A 17 5.04 -8.00 19.42
N ILE A 18 4.65 -6.98 20.18
CA ILE A 18 5.32 -6.57 21.42
C ILE A 18 5.23 -7.68 22.45
N ASP A 19 4.06 -8.26 22.67
CA ASP A 19 3.85 -9.39 23.58
C ASP A 19 4.75 -10.58 23.21
N ALA A 20 4.84 -10.90 21.92
CA ALA A 20 5.69 -11.99 21.44
C ALA A 20 7.19 -11.67 21.65
N HIS A 21 7.60 -10.41 21.46
CA HIS A 21 8.94 -9.92 21.72
C HIS A 21 9.32 -10.06 23.20
N GLU A 22 8.45 -9.62 24.11
CA GLU A 22 8.66 -9.69 25.55
C GLU A 22 8.67 -11.12 26.08
N LYS A 23 7.72 -11.96 25.65
CA LYS A 23 7.66 -13.39 26.00
C LYS A 23 8.91 -14.17 25.53
N ALA A 24 9.52 -13.75 24.43
CA ALA A 24 10.76 -14.36 23.94
C ALA A 24 12.01 -13.83 24.65
N GLY A 25 11.91 -12.79 25.50
CA GLY A 25 13.06 -12.09 26.07
C GLY A 25 13.99 -11.52 25.00
N ALA A 26 13.45 -11.15 23.83
CA ALA A 26 14.21 -10.76 22.68
C ALA A 26 14.81 -9.35 22.81
N GLU A 27 16.00 -9.09 22.23
CA GLU A 27 16.51 -7.73 22.06
C GLU A 27 15.96 -7.09 20.77
N ILE A 28 15.78 -7.89 19.73
CA ILE A 28 15.30 -7.50 18.40
C ILE A 28 14.31 -8.56 17.92
N THR A 29 13.14 -8.13 17.45
CA THR A 29 12.16 -8.96 16.76
C THR A 29 11.86 -8.36 15.40
N MET A 30 11.95 -9.16 14.35
CA MET A 30 11.66 -8.79 12.97
C MET A 30 10.37 -9.46 12.52
N VAL A 31 9.44 -8.67 12.00
CA VAL A 31 8.18 -9.20 11.46
C VAL A 31 8.37 -9.65 10.02
N TYR A 32 7.84 -10.82 9.68
CA TYR A 32 7.88 -11.33 8.32
C TYR A 32 6.55 -11.98 7.92
N LYS A 33 6.35 -12.13 6.63
CA LYS A 33 5.23 -12.87 6.03
C LYS A 33 5.75 -13.88 5.02
N LYS A 34 5.16 -15.07 5.01
CA LYS A 34 5.34 -16.02 3.91
C LYS A 34 4.43 -15.62 2.77
N VAL A 35 5.01 -15.43 1.59
CA VAL A 35 4.31 -15.04 0.38
C VAL A 35 4.58 -16.02 -0.74
N HIS A 36 3.68 -16.09 -1.73
CA HIS A 36 3.73 -17.01 -2.88
C HIS A 36 3.84 -16.26 -4.22
N ASP A 37 4.10 -14.96 -4.17
CA ASP A 37 4.18 -14.03 -5.30
C ASP A 37 5.46 -13.18 -5.28
N ALA A 38 6.47 -13.60 -4.54
CA ALA A 38 7.71 -12.83 -4.37
C ALA A 38 8.55 -12.69 -5.66
N ASN A 39 8.18 -13.37 -6.74
CA ASN A 39 8.78 -13.19 -8.05
C ASN A 39 8.25 -11.95 -8.79
N GLU A 40 7.11 -11.44 -8.41
CA GLU A 40 6.43 -10.28 -9.03
C GLU A 40 6.25 -9.15 -8.01
N ALA A 41 5.95 -9.48 -6.75
CA ALA A 41 5.73 -8.53 -5.66
C ALA A 41 6.91 -8.49 -4.67
N TYR A 42 6.96 -7.44 -3.84
CA TYR A 42 7.98 -7.25 -2.80
C TYR A 42 9.42 -7.21 -3.35
N ILE A 43 9.59 -6.76 -4.58
CA ILE A 43 10.92 -6.64 -5.20
C ILE A 43 11.76 -5.61 -4.44
N GLY A 44 12.98 -6.00 -4.10
CA GLY A 44 13.85 -5.16 -3.26
C GLY A 44 13.57 -5.21 -1.76
N CYS A 45 12.50 -5.86 -1.28
CA CYS A 45 12.33 -6.20 0.13
C CYS A 45 13.33 -7.26 0.58
N ASP A 46 13.53 -7.41 1.90
CA ASP A 46 14.40 -8.44 2.42
C ASP A 46 13.70 -9.80 2.52
N CYS A 47 14.39 -10.84 2.06
CA CYS A 47 14.02 -12.23 2.28
C CYS A 47 14.73 -12.77 3.51
N LEU A 48 14.00 -13.40 4.41
CA LEU A 48 14.54 -14.00 5.63
C LEU A 48 14.67 -15.52 5.50
N THR A 49 15.81 -16.07 5.89
CA THR A 49 15.89 -17.50 6.23
C THR A 49 15.67 -17.61 7.73
N VAL A 50 14.59 -18.28 8.13
CA VAL A 50 14.20 -18.43 9.53
C VAL A 50 14.35 -19.87 9.98
N LYS A 51 15.07 -20.09 11.10
CA LYS A 51 15.19 -21.38 11.79
C LYS A 51 14.85 -21.19 13.28
N ASN A 52 13.96 -22.00 13.82
CA ASN A 52 13.55 -21.93 15.24
C ASN A 52 13.17 -20.50 15.69
N LYS A 53 12.42 -19.77 14.86
CA LYS A 53 12.02 -18.36 15.08
C LYS A 53 13.19 -17.36 15.15
N ILE A 54 14.36 -17.72 14.66
CA ILE A 54 15.56 -16.86 14.58
C ILE A 54 15.89 -16.62 13.12
N VAL A 55 16.27 -15.39 12.78
CA VAL A 55 16.82 -15.04 11.46
C VAL A 55 18.24 -15.62 11.37
N THR A 56 18.49 -16.41 10.33
CA THR A 56 19.82 -16.97 10.05
C THR A 56 20.47 -16.39 8.80
N LYS A 57 19.70 -15.72 7.95
CA LYS A 57 20.18 -15.02 6.75
C LYS A 57 19.18 -14.00 6.28
N ILE A 58 19.69 -12.87 5.80
CA ILE A 58 18.91 -11.81 5.16
C ILE A 58 19.46 -11.58 3.76
N GLU A 59 18.60 -11.64 2.74
CA GLU A 59 18.96 -11.41 1.33
C GLU A 59 17.91 -10.49 0.67
N ARG A 60 18.31 -9.72 -0.34
CA ARG A 60 17.37 -8.92 -1.14
C ARG A 60 16.51 -9.82 -2.04
N ASN A 61 15.21 -9.55 -2.10
CA ASN A 61 14.33 -10.17 -3.08
C ASN A 61 14.63 -9.60 -4.48
N LYS A 62 15.10 -10.48 -5.37
CA LYS A 62 15.38 -10.17 -6.77
C LYS A 62 14.37 -10.81 -7.74
N GLY A 63 13.22 -11.23 -7.24
CA GLY A 63 12.19 -11.88 -8.06
C GLY A 63 12.53 -13.30 -8.54
N SER A 64 13.54 -13.95 -7.96
CA SER A 64 14.03 -15.26 -8.44
C SER A 64 13.17 -16.46 -8.05
N ARG A 65 12.26 -16.30 -7.07
CA ARG A 65 11.42 -17.39 -6.55
C ARG A 65 10.07 -16.83 -6.08
N LYS A 66 9.01 -17.62 -6.25
CA LYS A 66 7.64 -17.29 -5.81
C LYS A 66 7.49 -17.35 -4.30
N ASP A 67 7.94 -18.45 -3.70
CA ASP A 67 7.77 -18.68 -2.26
C ASP A 67 8.94 -18.09 -1.49
N ARG A 68 8.65 -17.12 -0.64
CA ARG A 68 9.64 -16.44 0.20
C ARG A 68 9.05 -16.04 1.55
N SER A 69 9.93 -15.96 2.55
CA SER A 69 9.65 -15.27 3.81
C SER A 69 10.14 -13.83 3.67
N ILE A 70 9.23 -12.90 3.43
CA ILE A 70 9.54 -11.48 3.22
C ILE A 70 9.47 -10.73 4.54
N SER A 71 10.51 -9.97 4.86
CA SER A 71 10.47 -9.00 5.96
C SER A 71 9.46 -7.91 5.64
N LEU A 72 8.55 -7.64 6.58
CA LEU A 72 7.63 -6.51 6.49
C LEU A 72 8.26 -5.18 6.97
N GLU A 73 9.59 -5.15 7.12
CA GLU A 73 10.35 -3.99 7.59
C GLU A 73 9.80 -3.39 8.90
N THR A 74 9.08 -4.22 9.63
CA THR A 74 8.54 -3.90 10.95
C THR A 74 9.40 -4.58 12.00
N TYR A 75 9.89 -3.77 12.94
CA TYR A 75 10.82 -4.19 13.97
C TYR A 75 10.35 -3.78 15.36
N VAL A 76 10.50 -4.68 16.33
CA VAL A 76 10.41 -4.34 17.76
C VAL A 76 11.82 -4.47 18.34
N ILE A 77 12.35 -3.38 18.88
CA ILE A 77 13.74 -3.31 19.35
C ILE A 77 13.78 -2.66 20.74
N ASN A 78 14.47 -3.27 21.67
CA ASN A 78 14.72 -2.66 22.97
C ASN A 78 15.46 -1.32 22.81
N THR A 79 15.00 -0.28 23.50
CA THR A 79 15.55 1.09 23.36
C THR A 79 17.08 1.12 23.59
N LYS A 80 17.57 0.41 24.60
CA LYS A 80 19.00 0.33 24.88
C LYS A 80 19.77 -0.32 23.71
N THR A 81 19.22 -1.37 23.12
CA THR A 81 19.81 -2.06 21.96
C THR A 81 19.78 -1.17 20.73
N LEU A 82 18.67 -0.48 20.45
CA LEU A 82 18.58 0.46 19.33
C LEU A 82 19.64 1.58 19.44
N LEU A 83 19.82 2.18 20.62
CA LEU A 83 20.84 3.22 20.83
C LEU A 83 22.27 2.69 20.63
N LYS A 84 22.55 1.43 21.02
CA LYS A 84 23.84 0.79 20.73
C LYS A 84 24.04 0.59 19.23
N ILE A 85 23.02 0.06 18.54
CA ILE A 85 23.01 -0.14 17.08
C ILE A 85 23.31 1.18 16.35
N MET A 86 22.59 2.25 16.69
CA MET A 86 22.79 3.57 16.09
C MET A 86 24.21 4.11 16.28
N LYS A 87 24.79 3.92 17.48
CA LYS A 87 26.20 4.33 17.76
C LYS A 87 27.21 3.50 16.97
N GLN A 88 26.97 2.19 16.80
CA GLN A 88 27.82 1.31 16.01
C GLN A 88 27.73 1.63 14.51
N ALA A 89 26.50 1.81 13.99
CA ALA A 89 26.28 2.15 12.58
C ALA A 89 27.02 3.43 12.16
N LYS A 90 26.95 4.48 12.99
CA LYS A 90 27.66 5.75 12.74
C LYS A 90 29.19 5.61 12.65
N LYS A 91 29.79 4.60 13.29
CA LYS A 91 31.23 4.34 13.20
C LYS A 91 31.61 3.66 11.89
N ILE A 92 30.67 2.94 11.25
CA ILE A 92 30.91 2.20 10.01
C ILE A 92 30.67 3.09 8.79
N SER A 93 29.54 3.82 8.77
CA SER A 93 29.19 4.71 7.66
C SER A 93 28.15 5.75 8.08
N SER A 94 28.26 6.97 7.55
CA SER A 94 27.26 8.03 7.70
C SER A 94 25.97 7.76 6.90
N PHE A 95 26.00 6.86 5.91
CA PHE A 95 24.88 6.50 5.05
C PHE A 95 24.19 5.19 5.44
N PHE A 96 24.46 4.69 6.63
CA PHE A 96 23.93 3.42 7.09
C PHE A 96 22.45 3.56 7.52
N ASN A 97 21.57 2.75 6.98
CA ASN A 97 20.20 2.64 7.44
C ASN A 97 20.03 1.41 8.36
N LEU A 98 18.94 1.40 9.16
CA LEU A 98 18.69 0.32 10.13
C LEU A 98 18.57 -1.06 9.44
N ARG A 99 17.90 -1.12 8.29
CA ARG A 99 17.67 -2.34 7.53
C ARG A 99 18.98 -3.03 7.13
N ASP A 100 19.90 -2.28 6.52
CA ASP A 100 21.20 -2.82 6.10
C ASP A 100 22.05 -3.21 7.31
N PHE A 101 21.93 -2.46 8.41
CA PHE A 101 22.66 -2.79 9.62
C PHE A 101 22.15 -4.06 10.31
N LEU A 102 20.83 -4.30 10.30
CA LEU A 102 20.28 -5.55 10.80
C LEU A 102 20.71 -6.75 9.94
N ALA A 103 20.82 -6.57 8.62
CA ALA A 103 21.37 -7.59 7.74
C ALA A 103 22.84 -7.91 8.04
N TYR A 104 23.64 -6.88 8.36
CA TYR A 104 25.02 -7.06 8.81
C TYR A 104 25.10 -7.74 10.19
N LEU A 105 24.20 -7.40 11.12
CA LEU A 105 24.21 -7.94 12.47
C LEU A 105 23.64 -9.36 12.60
N CYS A 106 22.92 -9.89 11.62
CA CYS A 106 22.23 -11.17 11.77
C CYS A 106 23.16 -12.37 11.99
N ASP A 107 24.44 -12.24 11.62
CA ASP A 107 25.47 -13.25 11.88
C ASP A 107 26.07 -13.14 13.31
N GLU A 108 25.98 -11.95 13.93
CA GLU A 108 26.61 -11.66 15.24
C GLU A 108 25.59 -11.64 16.38
N LYS A 109 24.33 -11.32 16.08
CA LYS A 109 23.26 -11.14 17.06
C LYS A 109 22.04 -12.00 16.72
N GLN A 110 21.44 -12.53 17.77
CA GLN A 110 20.18 -13.22 17.65
C GLN A 110 19.06 -12.22 17.34
N ILE A 111 18.44 -12.35 16.17
CA ILE A 111 17.25 -11.61 15.75
C ILE A 111 16.07 -12.58 15.76
N ASN A 112 15.12 -12.34 16.68
CA ASN A 112 13.89 -13.12 16.76
C ASN A 112 12.91 -12.75 15.64
N THR A 113 11.96 -13.62 15.34
CA THR A 113 10.97 -13.37 14.30
C THR A 113 9.55 -13.49 14.81
N TYR A 114 8.65 -12.71 14.20
CA TYR A 114 7.21 -12.85 14.31
C TYR A 114 6.60 -13.06 12.92
N GLU A 115 5.89 -14.18 12.71
CA GLU A 115 5.22 -14.48 11.45
C GLU A 115 3.84 -13.81 11.42
N TYR A 116 3.68 -12.79 10.57
CA TYR A 116 2.39 -12.14 10.34
C TYR A 116 1.60 -12.87 9.26
N LYS A 117 0.32 -13.23 9.56
CA LYS A 117 -0.55 -13.98 8.66
C LYS A 117 -1.67 -13.13 8.04
N GLY A 118 -1.83 -11.89 8.51
CA GLY A 118 -2.87 -10.99 8.02
C GLY A 118 -2.57 -10.39 6.63
N TYR A 119 -3.39 -9.41 6.24
CA TYR A 119 -3.22 -8.68 4.98
C TYR A 119 -1.90 -7.90 4.97
N ALA A 120 -1.15 -8.03 3.90
CA ALA A 120 0.05 -7.24 3.65
C ALA A 120 0.26 -7.05 2.15
N ARG A 121 0.56 -5.81 1.73
CA ARG A 121 0.94 -5.45 0.36
C ARG A 121 2.08 -4.43 0.38
N CYS A 122 3.03 -4.60 -0.50
CA CYS A 122 4.15 -3.66 -0.68
C CYS A 122 3.86 -2.76 -1.88
N ILE A 123 3.73 -1.45 -1.64
CA ILE A 123 3.58 -0.45 -2.71
C ILE A 123 4.98 0.01 -3.11
N ASP A 124 5.58 -0.68 -4.05
CA ASP A 124 6.93 -0.42 -4.57
C ASP A 124 6.93 0.13 -6.00
N SER A 125 5.75 0.20 -6.63
CA SER A 125 5.56 0.73 -7.97
C SER A 125 4.17 1.35 -8.17
N LEU A 126 3.99 2.09 -9.27
CA LEU A 126 2.68 2.65 -9.64
C LEU A 126 1.69 1.54 -10.01
N GLU A 127 2.17 0.48 -10.65
CA GLU A 127 1.37 -0.70 -10.97
C GLU A 127 0.81 -1.35 -9.69
N HIS A 128 1.66 -1.61 -8.70
CA HIS A 128 1.22 -2.19 -7.44
C HIS A 128 0.30 -1.27 -6.66
N TYR A 129 0.56 0.04 -6.67
CA TYR A 129 -0.39 1.00 -6.10
C TYR A 129 -1.77 0.88 -6.76
N TYR A 130 -1.82 0.83 -8.08
CA TYR A 130 -3.06 0.72 -8.85
C TYR A 130 -3.78 -0.59 -8.58
N GLN A 131 -3.10 -1.72 -8.73
CA GLN A 131 -3.68 -3.06 -8.55
C GLN A 131 -4.19 -3.27 -7.12
N TYR A 132 -3.38 -2.94 -6.10
CA TYR A 132 -3.77 -3.12 -4.70
C TYR A 132 -4.84 -2.12 -4.24
N SER A 133 -4.95 -0.96 -4.88
CA SER A 133 -6.06 -0.07 -4.63
C SER A 133 -7.38 -0.66 -5.17
N LEU A 134 -7.38 -1.18 -6.40
CA LEU A 134 -8.56 -1.78 -7.01
C LEU A 134 -8.98 -3.11 -6.33
N GLU A 135 -8.04 -3.87 -5.74
CA GLU A 135 -8.42 -5.09 -5.02
C GLU A 135 -9.35 -4.82 -3.83
N PHE A 136 -9.35 -3.59 -3.25
CA PHE A 136 -10.31 -3.22 -2.21
C PHE A 136 -11.76 -3.13 -2.68
N LEU A 137 -12.03 -3.13 -3.98
CA LEU A 137 -13.38 -3.25 -4.53
C LEU A 137 -13.97 -4.65 -4.31
N ASP A 138 -13.14 -5.64 -3.95
CA ASP A 138 -13.55 -6.91 -3.39
C ASP A 138 -13.93 -6.69 -1.91
N LEU A 139 -15.20 -7.01 -1.58
CA LEU A 139 -15.75 -6.79 -0.24
C LEU A 139 -15.09 -7.68 0.83
N ASP A 140 -14.61 -8.86 0.48
CA ASP A 140 -13.94 -9.74 1.43
C ASP A 140 -12.57 -9.14 1.82
N ILE A 141 -11.83 -8.62 0.85
CA ILE A 141 -10.55 -7.95 1.08
C ILE A 141 -10.75 -6.65 1.87
N SER A 142 -11.69 -5.80 1.43
CA SER A 142 -11.94 -4.54 2.10
C SER A 142 -12.42 -4.73 3.54
N SER A 143 -13.28 -5.72 3.81
CA SER A 143 -13.76 -6.04 5.14
C SER A 143 -12.66 -6.59 6.06
N ALA A 144 -11.69 -7.31 5.51
CA ALA A 144 -10.54 -7.79 6.25
C ALA A 144 -9.58 -6.66 6.68
N VAL A 145 -9.55 -5.56 5.90
CA VAL A 145 -8.70 -4.38 6.15
C VAL A 145 -9.42 -3.31 6.95
N PHE A 146 -10.63 -2.94 6.55
CA PHE A 146 -11.43 -1.88 7.19
C PHE A 146 -12.36 -2.44 8.26
N LYS A 147 -11.78 -2.94 9.35
CA LYS A 147 -12.53 -3.54 10.45
C LYS A 147 -13.28 -2.49 11.25
N SER A 148 -14.55 -2.74 11.59
CA SER A 148 -15.38 -1.83 12.39
C SER A 148 -14.85 -1.60 13.80
N ASN A 149 -14.24 -2.63 14.40
CA ASN A 149 -13.63 -2.57 15.74
C ASN A 149 -12.19 -2.03 15.75
N TRP A 150 -11.63 -1.73 14.58
CA TRP A 150 -10.29 -1.17 14.39
C TRP A 150 -10.31 -0.14 13.26
N PRO A 151 -10.93 1.02 13.46
CA PRO A 151 -11.13 2.01 12.42
C PRO A 151 -9.80 2.68 12.00
N ILE A 152 -9.65 2.89 10.69
CA ILE A 152 -8.57 3.71 10.15
C ILE A 152 -9.06 5.16 10.12
N TYR A 153 -8.45 6.01 10.94
CA TYR A 153 -8.80 7.42 11.01
C TYR A 153 -8.17 8.20 9.86
N THR A 154 -9.00 8.98 9.18
CA THR A 154 -8.57 9.90 8.11
C THR A 154 -9.04 11.31 8.43
N ILE A 155 -8.52 12.31 7.69
CA ILE A 155 -9.01 13.69 7.79
C ILE A 155 -10.48 13.72 7.36
N THR A 156 -11.36 14.19 8.27
CA THR A 156 -12.77 14.39 7.97
C THR A 156 -12.98 15.69 7.18
N ASN A 157 -13.89 15.65 6.21
CA ASN A 157 -14.32 16.81 5.45
C ASN A 157 -15.84 16.86 5.47
N ASP A 158 -16.41 18.06 5.64
CA ASP A 158 -17.85 18.32 5.60
C ASP A 158 -18.33 18.45 4.15
N THR A 159 -18.05 17.46 3.30
CA THR A 159 -18.55 17.39 1.93
C THR A 159 -19.93 16.76 1.90
N PRO A 160 -20.84 17.23 1.02
CA PRO A 160 -22.16 16.63 0.89
C PRO A 160 -22.04 15.19 0.37
N PRO A 161 -23.08 14.36 0.52
CA PRO A 161 -23.13 13.04 -0.11
C PRO A 161 -22.90 13.10 -1.62
N ALA A 162 -22.40 12.02 -2.20
CA ALA A 162 -22.26 11.90 -3.66
C ALA A 162 -23.61 12.06 -4.37
N LYS A 163 -23.60 12.76 -5.52
CA LYS A 163 -24.79 12.98 -6.36
C LYS A 163 -24.71 12.12 -7.62
N TYR A 164 -25.76 11.36 -7.86
CA TYR A 164 -25.94 10.58 -9.08
C TYR A 164 -27.00 11.26 -9.94
N LEU A 165 -26.62 11.73 -11.13
CA LEU A 165 -27.51 12.42 -12.05
C LEU A 165 -28.17 11.45 -13.03
N THR A 166 -29.02 11.96 -13.92
CA THR A 166 -29.92 11.15 -14.74
C THR A 166 -29.24 10.09 -15.62
N GLN A 167 -28.01 10.32 -16.06
CA GLN A 167 -27.28 9.39 -16.93
C GLN A 167 -26.22 8.58 -16.15
N SER A 168 -26.28 8.58 -14.82
CA SER A 168 -25.33 7.81 -14.04
C SER A 168 -25.62 6.32 -14.06
N ASP A 169 -24.60 5.51 -14.39
CA ASP A 169 -24.59 4.05 -14.22
C ASP A 169 -23.32 3.66 -13.48
N VAL A 170 -23.45 3.28 -12.20
CA VAL A 170 -22.28 3.01 -11.33
C VAL A 170 -22.31 1.57 -10.86
N LYS A 171 -21.23 0.82 -11.15
CA LYS A 171 -21.09 -0.60 -10.81
C LYS A 171 -19.74 -0.88 -10.17
N ARG A 172 -19.72 -1.71 -9.12
CA ARG A 172 -18.49 -2.21 -8.45
C ARG A 172 -17.46 -1.11 -8.16
N SER A 173 -17.90 0.02 -7.63
CA SER A 173 -17.05 1.19 -7.48
C SER A 173 -17.19 1.81 -6.09
N PHE A 174 -16.13 2.34 -5.55
CA PHE A 174 -16.18 3.22 -4.39
C PHE A 174 -16.34 4.66 -4.84
N VAL A 175 -17.32 5.37 -4.27
CA VAL A 175 -17.58 6.77 -4.57
C VAL A 175 -17.58 7.56 -3.28
N ALA A 176 -16.65 8.50 -3.17
CA ALA A 176 -16.52 9.35 -1.98
C ALA A 176 -17.53 10.52 -1.99
N ASN A 177 -17.72 11.11 -0.82
CA ASN A 177 -18.58 12.28 -0.62
C ASN A 177 -18.18 13.45 -1.53
N GLY A 178 -19.14 14.27 -1.93
CA GLY A 178 -18.94 15.42 -2.82
C GLY A 178 -18.88 15.07 -4.31
N ALA A 179 -18.70 13.82 -4.69
CA ALA A 179 -18.63 13.43 -6.10
C ALA A 179 -19.95 13.68 -6.82
N ILE A 180 -19.87 14.12 -8.08
CA ILE A 180 -21.02 14.35 -8.97
C ILE A 180 -20.85 13.47 -10.22
N ILE A 181 -21.74 12.51 -10.40
CA ILE A 181 -21.65 11.52 -11.46
C ILE A 181 -22.82 11.64 -12.43
N ASN A 182 -22.51 11.84 -13.71
CA ASN A 182 -23.49 11.87 -14.80
C ASN A 182 -23.07 10.99 -16.00
N GLY A 183 -22.27 9.99 -15.75
CA GLY A 183 -21.77 9.04 -16.75
C GLY A 183 -21.68 7.62 -16.19
N THR A 184 -21.01 6.75 -16.92
CA THR A 184 -20.79 5.35 -16.54
C THR A 184 -19.51 5.23 -15.74
N VAL A 185 -19.58 4.57 -14.57
CA VAL A 185 -18.42 4.26 -13.71
C VAL A 185 -18.44 2.79 -13.37
N GLU A 186 -17.37 2.09 -13.70
CA GLU A 186 -17.27 0.66 -13.48
C GLU A 186 -15.89 0.29 -12.89
N ASN A 187 -15.89 -0.55 -11.86
CA ASN A 187 -14.69 -1.10 -11.24
C ASN A 187 -13.64 -0.01 -10.89
N SER A 188 -14.08 1.11 -10.31
CA SER A 188 -13.27 2.32 -10.13
C SER A 188 -13.35 2.88 -8.72
N ILE A 189 -12.34 3.65 -8.33
CA ILE A 189 -12.29 4.38 -7.08
C ILE A 189 -12.40 5.87 -7.38
N ILE A 190 -13.48 6.49 -6.92
CA ILE A 190 -13.82 7.90 -7.18
C ILE A 190 -13.62 8.69 -5.88
N GLY A 191 -12.65 9.58 -5.88
CA GLY A 191 -12.31 10.45 -4.76
C GLY A 191 -13.35 11.54 -4.48
N ARG A 192 -13.08 12.34 -3.44
CA ARG A 192 -13.97 13.45 -3.03
C ARG A 192 -14.03 14.54 -4.10
N ASP A 193 -15.21 15.12 -4.27
CA ASP A 193 -15.46 16.26 -5.16
C ASP A 193 -15.07 16.01 -6.63
N VAL A 194 -15.01 14.73 -7.04
CA VAL A 194 -14.78 14.36 -8.44
C VAL A 194 -16.03 14.65 -9.25
N VAL A 195 -15.86 15.19 -10.46
CA VAL A 195 -16.95 15.46 -11.39
C VAL A 195 -16.79 14.57 -12.63
N ILE A 196 -17.81 13.76 -12.92
CA ILE A 196 -17.89 12.92 -14.12
C ILE A 196 -19.04 13.42 -14.98
N GLY A 197 -18.70 13.93 -16.18
CA GLY A 197 -19.62 14.58 -17.11
C GLY A 197 -20.58 13.61 -17.79
N SER A 198 -21.61 14.19 -18.44
CA SER A 198 -22.64 13.46 -19.18
C SER A 198 -22.03 12.58 -20.28
N GLY A 199 -22.40 11.29 -20.30
CA GLY A 199 -21.94 10.34 -21.29
C GLY A 199 -20.44 9.97 -21.17
N ALA A 200 -19.75 10.44 -20.16
CA ALA A 200 -18.38 9.99 -19.88
C ALA A 200 -18.36 8.53 -19.41
N ILE A 201 -17.30 7.81 -19.75
CA ILE A 201 -17.09 6.41 -19.36
C ILE A 201 -15.78 6.32 -18.58
N VAL A 202 -15.86 5.75 -17.38
CA VAL A 202 -14.71 5.58 -16.47
C VAL A 202 -14.66 4.12 -16.03
N ARG A 203 -13.66 3.38 -16.48
CA ARG A 203 -13.48 1.94 -16.18
C ARG A 203 -12.12 1.65 -15.60
N ASN A 204 -12.07 0.83 -14.58
CA ASN A 204 -10.81 0.44 -13.93
C ASN A 204 -9.94 1.67 -13.60
N CYS A 205 -10.52 2.74 -13.06
CA CYS A 205 -9.80 3.99 -12.83
C CYS A 205 -9.70 4.32 -11.35
N ILE A 206 -8.69 5.12 -11.01
CA ILE A 206 -8.55 5.74 -9.70
C ILE A 206 -8.52 7.25 -9.92
N LEU A 207 -9.55 7.96 -9.48
CA LEU A 207 -9.66 9.40 -9.60
C LEU A 207 -9.52 10.03 -8.22
N PHE A 208 -8.48 10.83 -8.02
CA PHE A 208 -8.25 11.55 -6.77
C PHE A 208 -9.17 12.76 -6.63
N SER A 209 -9.16 13.35 -5.43
CA SER A 209 -10.06 14.44 -5.09
C SER A 209 -9.97 15.62 -6.05
N GLY A 210 -11.14 16.11 -6.47
CA GLY A 210 -11.27 17.27 -7.35
C GLY A 210 -10.94 17.01 -8.81
N ALA A 211 -10.69 15.76 -9.21
CA ALA A 211 -10.48 15.42 -10.62
C ALA A 211 -11.77 15.65 -11.43
N VAL A 212 -11.64 16.08 -12.69
CA VAL A 212 -12.74 16.39 -13.58
C VAL A 212 -12.63 15.62 -14.88
N VAL A 213 -13.67 14.86 -15.20
CA VAL A 213 -13.82 14.17 -16.48
C VAL A 213 -14.96 14.85 -17.25
N ASP A 214 -14.60 15.56 -18.32
CA ASP A 214 -15.58 16.30 -19.13
C ASP A 214 -16.55 15.36 -19.88
N PRO A 215 -17.70 15.88 -20.36
CA PRO A 215 -18.70 15.07 -21.06
C PRO A 215 -18.16 14.30 -22.26
N GLY A 216 -18.53 13.02 -22.35
CA GLY A 216 -18.17 12.12 -23.46
C GLY A 216 -16.71 11.64 -23.46
N ALA A 217 -15.90 11.97 -22.44
CA ALA A 217 -14.55 11.41 -22.32
C ALA A 217 -14.59 9.92 -21.92
N HIS A 218 -13.64 9.14 -22.40
CA HIS A 218 -13.55 7.72 -22.10
C HIS A 218 -12.17 7.39 -21.50
N LEU A 219 -12.19 6.91 -20.27
CA LEU A 219 -11.03 6.55 -19.47
C LEU A 219 -11.04 5.07 -19.12
N GLU A 220 -9.94 4.37 -19.41
CA GLU A 220 -9.76 2.99 -19.02
C GLU A 220 -8.34 2.75 -18.49
N ASN A 221 -8.21 2.12 -17.32
CA ASN A 221 -6.95 1.87 -16.64
C ASN A 221 -6.13 3.17 -16.43
N VAL A 222 -6.78 4.21 -15.90
CA VAL A 222 -6.19 5.54 -15.69
C VAL A 222 -6.18 5.90 -14.21
N ILE A 223 -5.07 6.48 -13.76
CA ILE A 223 -4.96 7.16 -12.47
C ILE A 223 -4.94 8.66 -12.74
N MET A 224 -5.94 9.39 -12.25
CA MET A 224 -5.98 10.86 -12.25
C MET A 224 -5.62 11.37 -10.88
N ASP A 225 -4.55 12.17 -10.77
CA ASP A 225 -4.18 12.80 -9.51
C ASP A 225 -5.07 14.02 -9.21
N LYS A 226 -4.88 14.61 -8.05
CA LYS A 226 -5.75 15.68 -7.51
C LYS A 226 -5.90 16.84 -8.50
N SER A 227 -7.12 17.32 -8.61
CA SER A 227 -7.46 18.51 -9.41
C SER A 227 -7.03 18.43 -10.89
N SER A 228 -6.74 17.23 -11.40
CA SER A 228 -6.46 17.02 -12.82
C SER A 228 -7.75 17.03 -13.64
N LYS A 229 -7.65 17.31 -14.95
CA LYS A 229 -8.81 17.40 -15.83
C LYS A 229 -8.58 16.70 -17.16
N VAL A 230 -9.60 15.96 -17.62
CA VAL A 230 -9.66 15.38 -18.96
C VAL A 230 -10.75 16.08 -19.77
N HIS A 231 -10.39 16.57 -20.96
CA HIS A 231 -11.29 17.30 -21.84
C HIS A 231 -12.35 16.40 -22.50
N ARG A 232 -13.35 17.05 -23.13
CA ARG A 232 -14.46 16.39 -23.80
C ARG A 232 -14.02 15.43 -24.91
N GLN A 233 -14.70 14.27 -24.98
CA GLN A 233 -14.52 13.27 -26.06
C GLN A 233 -13.09 12.75 -26.22
N LEU A 234 -12.22 12.96 -25.22
CA LEU A 234 -10.89 12.39 -25.21
C LEU A 234 -10.95 10.91 -24.77
N GLU A 235 -10.25 10.06 -25.49
CA GLU A 235 -10.09 8.64 -25.12
C GLU A 235 -8.69 8.42 -24.56
N LEU A 236 -8.61 7.90 -23.33
CA LEU A 236 -7.39 7.60 -22.62
C LEU A 236 -7.39 6.17 -22.14
N HIS A 237 -6.46 5.37 -22.63
CA HIS A 237 -6.34 3.96 -22.31
C HIS A 237 -4.95 3.63 -21.76
N GLY A 238 -4.88 3.14 -20.54
CA GLY A 238 -3.71 2.46 -19.99
C GLY A 238 -3.85 0.94 -20.08
N GLU A 239 -2.85 0.22 -19.63
CA GLU A 239 -2.88 -1.23 -19.45
C GLU A 239 -3.02 -1.56 -17.96
N TYR A 240 -3.56 -2.73 -17.60
CA TYR A 240 -3.76 -3.10 -16.20
C TYR A 240 -2.46 -3.22 -15.42
N ASP A 241 -1.39 -3.66 -16.09
CA ASP A 241 -0.03 -3.75 -15.54
C ASP A 241 0.81 -2.48 -15.77
N ARG A 242 0.28 -1.51 -16.53
CA ARG A 242 0.90 -0.21 -16.79
C ARG A 242 -0.16 0.88 -16.92
N PRO A 243 -0.79 1.31 -15.82
CA PRO A 243 -1.84 2.33 -15.84
C PRO A 243 -1.30 3.67 -16.35
N LEU A 244 -2.14 4.40 -17.09
CA LEU A 244 -1.82 5.77 -17.49
C LEU A 244 -1.97 6.69 -16.26
N TYR A 245 -0.95 7.51 -15.99
CA TYR A 245 -0.96 8.45 -14.88
C TYR A 245 -1.03 9.90 -15.37
N ILE A 246 -2.05 10.61 -14.91
CA ILE A 246 -2.23 12.06 -15.10
C ILE A 246 -1.85 12.76 -13.81
N LYS A 247 -0.89 13.68 -13.87
CA LYS A 247 -0.34 14.37 -12.70
C LYS A 247 -1.33 15.35 -12.09
N GLU A 248 -1.07 15.72 -10.84
CA GLU A 248 -1.83 16.73 -10.11
C GLU A 248 -1.89 18.05 -10.90
N GLY A 249 -3.12 18.54 -11.11
CA GLY A 249 -3.39 19.80 -11.80
C GLY A 249 -3.21 19.79 -13.32
N ASP A 250 -2.77 18.67 -13.91
CA ASP A 250 -2.67 18.58 -15.37
C ASP A 250 -4.05 18.64 -16.04
N VAL A 251 -4.06 19.25 -17.22
CA VAL A 251 -5.23 19.35 -18.10
C VAL A 251 -4.87 18.70 -19.43
N VAL A 252 -5.55 17.62 -19.79
CA VAL A 252 -5.34 16.84 -21.01
C VAL A 252 -6.59 16.74 -21.86
#